data_e285d3f104f72022273ef344cff892e1
#
_entry.id   e285d3f104f72022273ef344cff892e1
#
_cell.length_a   1.000
_cell.length_b   1.000
_cell.length_c   1.000
_cell.angle_alpha   90.00
_cell.angle_beta   90.00
_cell.angle_gamma   90.00
#
_symmetry.space_group_name_H-M   'P 1'
#
loop_
_entity.id
_entity.type
_entity.pdbx_description
1 polymer ?
#
loop_
_entity_poly.entity_id
_entity_poly.type
_entity_poly.pdbx_seq_one_letter_code
_entity_poly.pdbx_strand_id
1 'polypeptide(L)'
;MEIIGTTIDDAAGEAFDKCAKVMGLPYPGGPVIDRLAKEGNPKAFRLAHPHVDGYDYSFSGLKTSFLYMLRDAVADDPDFIERNKADLCASLQGTIVEILLDKLVRASKDTGIRDIAIAGGVSANSGLRNGIVEQGLKRGWRTFLPEFK
;
A
#
# COMPACT_ATOMS: atom_id res chain seq x y z
N MET A 1 11.18 23.38 8.66
CA MET A 1 10.17 22.32 8.84
C MET A 1 10.64 21.08 8.10
N GLU A 2 10.78 19.98 8.82
CA GLU A 2 11.18 18.72 8.25
C GLU A 2 9.96 17.85 8.00
N ILE A 3 9.91 17.19 6.83
CA ILE A 3 8.77 16.41 6.37
C ILE A 3 9.26 15.01 6.01
N ILE A 4 8.47 14.01 6.40
CA ILE A 4 8.76 12.59 6.13
C ILE A 4 7.82 12.08 5.04
N GLY A 5 8.31 11.26 4.13
CA GLY A 5 7.46 10.44 3.27
C GLY A 5 7.77 10.36 1.79
N THR A 6 8.54 11.28 1.20
CA THR A 6 8.68 11.40 -0.26
C THR A 6 9.23 10.13 -0.94
N THR A 7 10.32 9.56 -0.46
CA THR A 7 10.92 8.36 -1.05
C THR A 7 10.03 7.13 -0.86
N ILE A 8 9.33 7.06 0.28
CA ILE A 8 8.42 5.97 0.59
C ILE A 8 7.23 5.97 -0.38
N ASP A 9 6.75 7.16 -0.76
CA ASP A 9 5.65 7.32 -1.73
C ASP A 9 5.98 6.68 -3.08
N ASP A 10 7.18 6.94 -3.60
CA ASP A 10 7.59 6.42 -4.91
C ASP A 10 7.64 4.90 -4.90
N ALA A 11 8.19 4.31 -3.83
CA ALA A 11 8.27 2.86 -3.69
C ALA A 11 6.89 2.21 -3.61
N ALA A 12 5.96 2.84 -2.88
CA ALA A 12 4.59 2.33 -2.76
C ALA A 12 3.84 2.44 -4.09
N GLY A 13 3.97 3.57 -4.80
CA GLY A 13 3.35 3.76 -6.11
C GLY A 13 3.81 2.69 -7.10
N GLU A 14 5.10 2.39 -7.11
CA GLU A 14 5.67 1.34 -7.94
C GLU A 14 5.11 -0.03 -7.57
N ALA A 15 4.96 -0.33 -6.28
CA ALA A 15 4.39 -1.59 -5.82
C ALA A 15 2.95 -1.75 -6.30
N PHE A 16 2.13 -0.72 -6.21
CA PHE A 16 0.76 -0.75 -6.74
C PHE A 16 0.73 -1.04 -8.23
N ASP A 17 1.55 -0.33 -9.01
CA ASP A 17 1.56 -0.48 -10.46
C ASP A 17 2.03 -1.87 -10.90
N LYS A 18 3.08 -2.39 -10.28
CA LYS A 18 3.63 -3.69 -10.62
C LYS A 18 2.68 -4.83 -10.24
N CYS A 19 2.06 -4.76 -9.07
CA CYS A 19 1.09 -5.77 -8.66
C CYS A 19 -0.18 -5.71 -9.50
N ALA A 20 -0.64 -4.53 -9.87
CA ALA A 20 -1.77 -4.38 -10.78
C ALA A 20 -1.48 -5.02 -12.13
N LYS A 21 -0.27 -4.82 -12.66
CA LYS A 21 0.15 -5.42 -13.92
C LYS A 21 0.11 -6.95 -13.87
N VAL A 22 0.57 -7.52 -12.76
CA VAL A 22 0.52 -8.99 -12.55
C VAL A 22 -0.91 -9.49 -12.56
N MET A 23 -1.85 -8.71 -12.06
CA MET A 23 -3.28 -9.06 -12.06
C MET A 23 -3.97 -8.78 -13.40
N GLY A 24 -3.29 -8.16 -14.35
CA GLY A 24 -3.87 -7.77 -15.63
C GLY A 24 -4.73 -6.51 -15.56
N LEU A 25 -4.54 -5.69 -14.55
CA LEU A 25 -5.29 -4.43 -14.41
C LEU A 25 -4.67 -3.31 -15.25
N PRO A 26 -5.49 -2.32 -15.67
CA PRO A 26 -4.98 -1.20 -16.47
C PRO A 26 -4.07 -0.26 -15.67
N TYR A 27 -3.24 0.46 -16.38
CA TYR A 27 -2.37 1.49 -15.82
C TYR A 27 -3.09 2.86 -15.84
N PRO A 28 -2.94 3.70 -14.84
CA PRO A 28 -2.17 3.48 -13.60
C PRO A 28 -2.90 2.55 -12.63
N GLY A 29 -2.13 1.61 -12.03
CA GLY A 29 -2.69 0.53 -11.22
C GLY A 29 -3.24 0.96 -9.87
N GLY A 30 -2.61 1.94 -9.24
CA GLY A 30 -3.01 2.38 -7.90
C GLY A 30 -4.48 2.79 -7.78
N PRO A 31 -4.97 3.70 -8.64
CA PRO A 31 -6.39 4.09 -8.60
C PRO A 31 -7.36 2.94 -8.89
N VAL A 32 -6.99 2.03 -9.77
CA VAL A 32 -7.83 0.86 -10.08
C VAL A 32 -7.92 -0.06 -8.87
N ILE A 33 -6.78 -0.33 -8.21
CA ILE A 33 -6.75 -1.14 -7.00
C ILE A 33 -7.58 -0.48 -5.89
N ASP A 34 -7.44 0.82 -5.69
CA ASP A 34 -8.20 1.56 -4.67
C ASP A 34 -9.71 1.42 -4.89
N ARG A 35 -10.16 1.57 -6.13
CA ARG A 35 -11.57 1.43 -6.48
C ARG A 35 -12.09 0.01 -6.21
N LEU A 36 -11.37 -1.00 -6.67
CA LEU A 36 -11.77 -2.40 -6.48
C LEU A 36 -11.69 -2.83 -5.03
N ALA A 37 -10.72 -2.31 -4.29
CA ALA A 37 -10.53 -2.65 -2.87
C ALA A 37 -11.75 -2.28 -2.01
N LYS A 38 -12.51 -1.27 -2.39
CA LYS A 38 -13.71 -0.86 -1.66
C LYS A 38 -14.80 -1.93 -1.65
N GLU A 39 -14.78 -2.82 -2.64
CA GLU A 39 -15.73 -3.92 -2.76
C GLU A 39 -15.22 -5.23 -2.20
N GLY A 40 -13.96 -5.29 -1.77
CA GLY A 40 -13.31 -6.49 -1.32
C GLY A 40 -13.07 -6.53 0.19
N ASN A 41 -12.62 -7.71 0.64
CA ASN A 41 -12.26 -7.95 2.04
C ASN A 41 -10.73 -7.86 2.19
N PRO A 42 -10.21 -6.87 2.95
CA PRO A 42 -8.76 -6.73 3.11
C PRO A 42 -8.11 -7.87 3.90
N LYS A 43 -8.90 -8.72 4.54
CA LYS A 43 -8.40 -9.86 5.29
C LYS A 43 -8.59 -11.20 4.57
N ALA A 44 -9.08 -11.17 3.33
CA ALA A 44 -9.33 -12.39 2.55
C ALA A 44 -8.05 -13.17 2.25
N PHE A 45 -6.95 -12.46 1.99
CA PHE A 45 -5.66 -13.07 1.70
C PHE A 45 -4.60 -12.46 2.61
N ARG A 46 -3.79 -13.32 3.19
CA ARG A 46 -2.69 -12.90 4.04
C ARG A 46 -1.42 -12.81 3.20
N LEU A 47 -0.96 -11.60 2.94
CA LEU A 47 0.23 -11.37 2.15
C LEU A 47 1.45 -11.23 3.06
N ALA A 48 2.61 -11.65 2.56
CA ALA A 48 3.85 -11.59 3.32
C ALA A 48 4.25 -10.14 3.60
N HIS A 49 4.67 -9.88 4.85
CA HIS A 49 5.29 -8.64 5.27
C HIS A 49 6.78 -8.92 5.42
N PRO A 50 7.58 -8.81 4.34
CA PRO A 50 9.01 -9.05 4.47
C PRO A 50 9.61 -8.01 5.38
N HIS A 51 10.03 -8.44 6.57
CA HIS A 51 10.62 -7.56 7.58
C HIS A 51 12.14 -7.63 7.45
N VAL A 52 12.73 -6.49 7.14
CA VAL A 52 14.18 -6.33 7.10
C VAL A 52 14.57 -5.38 8.22
N ASP A 53 15.71 -5.59 8.84
CA ASP A 53 16.20 -4.75 9.94
C ASP A 53 16.25 -3.28 9.52
N GLY A 54 15.83 -2.40 10.43
CA GLY A 54 15.75 -0.97 10.19
C GLY A 54 14.42 -0.54 9.59
N TYR A 55 14.48 0.39 8.62
CA TYR A 55 13.27 0.97 8.01
C TYR A 55 12.79 0.20 6.78
N ASP A 56 13.47 -0.87 6.41
CA ASP A 56 13.28 -1.49 5.12
C ASP A 56 12.28 -2.65 5.16
N TYR A 57 10.99 -2.32 5.14
CA TYR A 57 10.02 -3.26 4.60
C TYR A 57 10.21 -3.27 3.10
N SER A 58 10.44 -4.44 2.55
CA SER A 58 10.72 -4.55 1.14
C SER A 58 9.44 -4.64 0.33
N PHE A 59 9.08 -3.56 -0.36
CA PHE A 59 8.00 -3.62 -1.35
C PHE A 59 8.34 -4.59 -2.48
N SER A 60 9.63 -4.74 -2.80
CA SER A 60 10.08 -5.75 -3.78
C SER A 60 9.76 -7.16 -3.31
N GLY A 61 9.99 -7.46 -2.03
CA GLY A 61 9.64 -8.75 -1.45
C GLY A 61 8.15 -9.02 -1.47
N LEU A 62 7.34 -8.01 -1.18
CA LEU A 62 5.89 -8.09 -1.28
C LEU A 62 5.46 -8.42 -2.72
N LYS A 63 6.00 -7.72 -3.71
CA LYS A 63 5.71 -7.95 -5.12
C LYS A 63 6.03 -9.40 -5.52
N THR A 64 7.19 -9.90 -5.15
CA THR A 64 7.63 -11.25 -5.47
C THR A 64 6.71 -12.29 -4.81
N SER A 65 6.39 -12.11 -3.53
CA SER A 65 5.49 -12.99 -2.79
C SER A 65 4.10 -13.02 -3.42
N PHE A 66 3.58 -11.86 -3.80
CA PHE A 66 2.28 -11.73 -4.44
C PHE A 66 2.26 -12.43 -5.81
N LEU A 67 3.31 -12.23 -6.60
CA LEU A 67 3.46 -12.88 -7.90
C LEU A 67 3.43 -14.39 -7.78
N TYR A 68 4.20 -14.95 -6.85
CA TYR A 68 4.25 -16.41 -6.65
C TYR A 68 2.91 -16.96 -6.14
N MET A 69 2.28 -16.26 -5.22
CA MET A 69 0.95 -16.65 -4.73
C MET A 69 -0.06 -16.74 -5.87
N LEU A 70 -0.10 -15.71 -6.74
CA LEU A 70 -1.03 -15.68 -7.88
C LEU A 70 -0.71 -16.79 -8.88
N ARG A 71 0.56 -17.01 -9.16
CA ARG A 71 1.00 -18.05 -10.10
C ARG A 71 0.52 -19.43 -9.64
N ASP A 72 0.72 -19.73 -8.36
CA ASP A 72 0.32 -21.02 -7.80
C ASP A 72 -1.21 -21.16 -7.79
N ALA A 73 -1.91 -20.12 -7.42
CA ALA A 73 -3.37 -20.14 -7.37
C ALA A 73 -3.99 -20.29 -8.76
N VAL A 74 -3.44 -19.61 -9.77
CA VAL A 74 -3.93 -19.67 -11.15
C VAL A 74 -3.61 -21.04 -11.76
N ALA A 75 -2.53 -21.70 -11.35
CA ALA A 75 -2.21 -23.06 -11.80
C ALA A 75 -3.30 -24.05 -11.39
N ASP A 76 -3.87 -23.88 -10.19
CA ASP A 76 -4.96 -24.73 -9.69
C ASP A 76 -6.33 -24.27 -10.23
N ASP A 77 -6.51 -22.96 -10.42
CA ASP A 77 -7.77 -22.36 -10.83
C ASP A 77 -7.52 -21.20 -11.78
N PRO A 78 -7.64 -21.39 -13.11
CA PRO A 78 -7.35 -20.35 -14.09
C PRO A 78 -8.20 -19.09 -13.93
N ASP A 79 -9.36 -19.16 -13.30
CA ASP A 79 -10.25 -18.01 -13.07
C ASP A 79 -10.05 -17.36 -11.70
N PHE A 80 -8.99 -17.75 -10.96
CA PHE A 80 -8.76 -17.29 -9.59
C PHE A 80 -8.73 -15.76 -9.48
N ILE A 81 -7.99 -15.08 -10.36
CA ILE A 81 -7.86 -13.62 -10.32
C ILE A 81 -9.21 -12.94 -10.55
N GLU A 82 -9.95 -13.40 -11.56
CA GLU A 82 -11.25 -12.81 -11.88
C GLU A 82 -12.25 -12.97 -10.74
N ARG A 83 -12.30 -14.16 -10.13
CA ARG A 83 -13.26 -14.43 -9.04
C ARG A 83 -12.91 -13.71 -7.75
N ASN A 84 -11.63 -13.42 -7.53
CA ASN A 84 -11.14 -12.83 -6.28
C ASN A 84 -10.57 -11.43 -6.46
N LYS A 85 -10.87 -10.80 -7.59
CA LYS A 85 -10.26 -9.51 -7.94
C LYS A 85 -10.39 -8.45 -6.86
N ALA A 86 -11.59 -8.22 -6.36
CA ALA A 86 -11.85 -7.21 -5.33
C ALA A 86 -11.14 -7.56 -4.01
N ASP A 87 -11.19 -8.82 -3.60
CA ASP A 87 -10.54 -9.29 -2.38
C ASP A 87 -9.02 -9.23 -2.49
N LEU A 88 -8.46 -9.57 -3.66
CA LEU A 88 -7.03 -9.44 -3.92
C LEU A 88 -6.59 -7.98 -3.84
N CYS A 89 -7.33 -7.08 -4.46
CA CYS A 89 -7.05 -5.65 -4.40
C CYS A 89 -7.13 -5.11 -2.98
N ALA A 90 -8.16 -5.50 -2.23
CA ALA A 90 -8.34 -5.06 -0.85
C ALA A 90 -7.20 -5.57 0.05
N SER A 91 -6.82 -6.85 -0.08
CA SER A 91 -5.74 -7.44 0.69
C SER A 91 -4.38 -6.83 0.35
N LEU A 92 -4.13 -6.61 -0.93
CA LEU A 92 -2.89 -5.98 -1.40
C LEU A 92 -2.79 -4.54 -0.91
N GLN A 93 -3.84 -3.75 -1.07
CA GLN A 93 -3.87 -2.36 -0.62
C GLN A 93 -3.69 -2.27 0.88
N GLY A 94 -4.40 -3.10 1.65
CA GLY A 94 -4.28 -3.14 3.10
C GLY A 94 -2.84 -3.43 3.53
N THR A 95 -2.16 -4.35 2.86
CA THR A 95 -0.77 -4.71 3.16
C THR A 95 0.18 -3.56 2.82
N ILE A 96 0.03 -2.94 1.65
CA ILE A 96 0.89 -1.81 1.25
C ILE A 96 0.70 -0.63 2.20
N VAL A 97 -0.53 -0.29 2.54
CA VAL A 97 -0.85 0.79 3.47
C VAL A 97 -0.24 0.51 4.85
N GLU A 98 -0.37 -0.72 5.34
CA GLU A 98 0.19 -1.13 6.63
C GLU A 98 1.71 -0.98 6.65
N ILE A 99 2.40 -1.41 5.59
CA ILE A 99 3.85 -1.23 5.47
C ILE A 99 4.23 0.26 5.47
N LEU A 100 3.52 1.07 4.70
CA LEU A 100 3.75 2.51 4.64
C LEU A 100 3.57 3.19 5.99
N LEU A 101 2.46 2.89 6.65
CA LEU A 101 2.17 3.49 7.96
C LEU A 101 3.20 3.09 8.99
N ASP A 102 3.66 1.82 8.98
CA ASP A 102 4.70 1.37 9.89
C ASP A 102 6.01 2.12 9.67
N LYS A 103 6.39 2.33 8.40
CA LYS A 103 7.59 3.12 8.07
C LYS A 103 7.46 4.56 8.57
N LEU A 104 6.32 5.19 8.37
CA LEU A 104 6.08 6.56 8.81
C LEU A 104 6.13 6.66 10.34
N VAL A 105 5.51 5.72 11.03
CA VAL A 105 5.51 5.68 12.50
C VAL A 105 6.95 5.55 13.03
N ARG A 106 7.71 4.63 12.49
CA ARG A 106 9.11 4.43 12.91
C ARG A 106 9.96 5.65 12.65
N ALA A 107 9.86 6.22 11.45
CA ALA A 107 10.62 7.41 11.10
C ALA A 107 10.25 8.58 12.00
N SER A 108 8.98 8.79 12.31
CA SER A 108 8.52 9.85 13.20
C SER A 108 9.07 9.66 14.61
N LYS A 109 9.04 8.44 15.14
CA LYS A 109 9.58 8.13 16.47
C LYS A 109 11.07 8.38 16.57
N ASP A 110 11.83 7.93 15.55
CA ASP A 110 13.28 7.99 15.59
C ASP A 110 13.81 9.41 15.38
N THR A 111 13.12 10.22 14.60
CA THR A 111 13.55 11.58 14.28
C THR A 111 12.89 12.65 15.15
N GLY A 112 11.78 12.32 15.79
CA GLY A 112 10.96 13.30 16.52
C GLY A 112 10.15 14.21 15.61
N ILE A 113 10.16 13.97 14.29
CA ILE A 113 9.42 14.77 13.32
C ILE A 113 7.96 14.35 13.32
N ARG A 114 7.06 15.34 13.42
CA ARG A 114 5.61 15.12 13.45
C ARG A 114 4.88 15.69 12.23
N ASP A 115 5.61 16.31 11.33
CA ASP A 115 5.05 16.82 10.07
C ASP A 115 5.15 15.73 9.02
N ILE A 116 3.99 15.19 8.62
CA ILE A 116 3.89 14.08 7.68
C ILE A 116 3.22 14.57 6.40
N ALA A 117 3.89 14.42 5.28
CA ALA A 117 3.35 14.83 3.98
C ALA A 117 3.47 13.68 2.98
N ILE A 118 2.45 13.51 2.19
CA ILE A 118 2.41 12.53 1.11
C ILE A 118 2.11 13.28 -0.18
N ALA A 119 2.83 12.94 -1.23
CA ALA A 119 2.66 13.54 -2.55
C ALA A 119 2.64 12.45 -3.62
N GLY A 120 2.45 12.83 -4.89
CA GLY A 120 2.44 11.90 -6.01
C GLY A 120 1.15 11.08 -6.11
N GLY A 121 1.19 10.07 -6.97
CA GLY A 121 0.00 9.26 -7.27
C GLY A 121 -0.59 8.51 -6.08
N VAL A 122 0.27 8.02 -5.17
CA VAL A 122 -0.17 7.25 -4.00
C VAL A 122 -0.92 8.12 -2.99
N SER A 123 -0.72 9.44 -3.01
CA SER A 123 -1.42 10.36 -2.11
C SER A 123 -2.93 10.37 -2.32
N ALA A 124 -3.41 9.94 -3.49
CA ALA A 124 -4.83 9.82 -3.80
C ALA A 124 -5.46 8.54 -3.22
N ASN A 125 -4.67 7.58 -2.75
CA ASN A 125 -5.18 6.32 -2.24
C ASN A 125 -6.00 6.54 -0.96
N SER A 126 -7.27 6.12 -0.99
CA SER A 126 -8.19 6.37 0.11
C SER A 126 -7.80 5.63 1.39
N GLY A 127 -7.30 4.40 1.26
CA GLY A 127 -6.85 3.62 2.41
C GLY A 127 -5.66 4.27 3.12
N LEU A 128 -4.70 4.77 2.34
CA LEU A 128 -3.54 5.46 2.89
C LEU A 128 -3.93 6.77 3.56
N ARG A 129 -4.78 7.58 2.91
CA ARG A 129 -5.22 8.86 3.47
C ARG A 129 -5.93 8.64 4.82
N ASN A 130 -6.85 7.69 4.87
CA ASN A 130 -7.57 7.36 6.10
C ASN A 130 -6.61 6.88 7.20
N GLY A 131 -5.65 6.03 6.85
CA GLY A 131 -4.66 5.53 7.79
C GLY A 131 -3.77 6.62 8.36
N ILE A 132 -3.32 7.56 7.53
CA ILE A 132 -2.48 8.67 7.96
C ILE A 132 -3.26 9.59 8.91
N VAL A 133 -4.51 9.91 8.60
CA VAL A 133 -5.36 10.73 9.47
C VAL A 133 -5.57 10.05 10.82
N GLU A 134 -5.88 8.75 10.82
CA GLU A 134 -6.07 7.98 12.05
C GLU A 134 -4.81 7.95 12.91
N GLN A 135 -3.64 7.65 12.33
CA GLN A 135 -2.39 7.64 13.06
C GLN A 135 -2.00 9.04 13.53
N GLY A 136 -2.31 10.06 12.74
CA GLY A 136 -2.07 11.45 13.09
C GLY A 136 -2.82 11.86 14.35
N LEU A 137 -4.08 11.45 14.49
CA LEU A 137 -4.87 11.72 15.68
C LEU A 137 -4.29 11.03 16.92
N LYS A 138 -3.80 9.81 16.78
CA LYS A 138 -3.22 9.05 17.87
C LYS A 138 -1.85 9.56 18.29
N ARG A 139 -1.06 10.10 17.37
CA ARG A 139 0.36 10.40 17.58
C ARG A 139 0.69 11.88 17.55
N GLY A 140 -0.31 12.73 17.32
CA GLY A 140 -0.11 14.18 17.30
C GLY A 140 0.63 14.66 16.05
N TRP A 141 0.47 13.99 14.92
CA TRP A 141 1.08 14.42 13.67
C TRP A 141 0.32 15.59 13.05
N ARG A 142 1.05 16.47 12.38
CA ARG A 142 0.45 17.40 11.43
C ARG A 142 0.56 16.76 10.06
N THR A 143 -0.59 16.54 9.41
CA THR A 143 -0.65 15.84 8.14
C THR A 143 -0.93 16.81 7.00
N PHE A 144 -0.18 16.65 5.91
CA PHE A 144 -0.28 17.48 4.71
C PHE A 144 -0.62 16.57 3.53
N LEU A 145 -1.91 16.50 3.21
CA LEU A 145 -2.39 15.66 2.12
C LEU A 145 -2.93 16.56 1.01
N PRO A 146 -2.57 16.30 -0.25
CA PRO A 146 -3.12 17.05 -1.37
C PRO A 146 -4.62 16.89 -1.46
N GLU A 147 -5.29 17.92 -1.93
CA GLU A 147 -6.71 17.85 -2.24
C GLU A 147 -6.88 17.37 -3.67
N PHE A 148 -7.78 16.39 -3.84
CA PHE A 148 -8.15 15.90 -5.16
C PHE A 148 -9.63 16.17 -5.38
N LYS A 149 -9.92 16.79 -6.49
CA LYS A 149 -11.30 17.10 -6.88
C LYS A 149 -11.82 16.03 -7.84
#